data_dd62675df306743f28373f15b1257e57
#
_entry.id   dd62675df306743f28373f15b1257e57
#
_cell.length_a   1.000
_cell.length_b   1.000
_cell.length_c   1.000
_cell.angle_alpha   90.00
_cell.angle_beta   90.00
_cell.angle_gamma   90.00
#
_symmetry.space_group_name_H-M   'P 1'
#
loop_
_entity.id
_entity.type
_entity.pdbx_description
1 polymer ?
#
loop_
_entity_poly.entity_id
_entity_poly.type
_entity_poly.pdbx_seq_one_letter_code
_entity_poly.pdbx_strand_id
1 'polypeptide(L)'
;LHGKGSYINHQPEGIIPFQLNNANKGFHDWLYESSDDVELKELSFERLENYKSKYPLPLEFANSPVMLIKRLSLLKGQPKIYMEEYILESVINEEDLNELPSSLYDLVLKITGQRIQYTLSRFLPILPPKHVSAILQLEDSSKPIWGVAEEHYNMRNQYIIHSMVYLCNDIDIQIGIMRTE
;
A
#
# COMPACT_ATOMS: atom_id res chain seq x y z
N LEU A 1 19.86 18.48 -32.27
CA LEU A 1 18.94 19.26 -31.43
C LEU A 1 17.94 18.27 -30.82
N HIS A 2 18.15 17.84 -29.57
CA HIS A 2 17.20 16.99 -28.84
C HIS A 2 16.02 17.88 -28.44
N GLY A 3 14.84 17.56 -28.94
CA GLY A 3 13.60 18.22 -28.58
C GLY A 3 13.32 18.02 -27.08
N LYS A 4 13.28 19.11 -26.31
CA LYS A 4 12.71 19.11 -24.98
C LYS A 4 11.20 18.87 -25.14
N GLY A 5 10.72 17.74 -24.60
CA GLY A 5 9.29 17.46 -24.59
C GLY A 5 8.51 18.59 -23.90
N SER A 6 7.32 18.86 -24.39
CA SER A 6 6.40 19.80 -23.74
C SER A 6 5.81 19.14 -22.52
N TYR A 7 6.01 19.73 -21.34
CA TYR A 7 5.33 19.32 -20.11
C TYR A 7 4.02 20.08 -20.01
N ILE A 8 2.92 19.37 -19.91
CA ILE A 8 1.64 19.97 -19.51
C ILE A 8 1.70 20.10 -17.98
N ASN A 9 2.00 21.30 -17.52
CA ASN A 9 2.17 21.60 -16.09
C ASN A 9 0.84 22.07 -15.47
N HIS A 10 -0.26 21.42 -15.82
CA HIS A 10 -1.58 21.72 -15.26
C HIS A 10 -2.03 20.52 -14.44
N GLN A 11 -1.66 20.52 -13.16
CA GLN A 11 -2.32 19.64 -12.20
C GLN A 11 -3.71 20.25 -11.89
N PRO A 12 -4.78 19.49 -12.10
CA PRO A 12 -6.09 19.92 -11.63
C PRO A 12 -6.03 20.16 -10.11
N GLU A 13 -6.67 21.21 -9.63
CA GLU A 13 -6.76 21.49 -8.20
C GLU A 13 -7.38 20.28 -7.48
N GLY A 14 -6.76 19.85 -6.37
CA GLY A 14 -7.24 18.75 -5.54
C GLY A 14 -6.75 17.36 -5.92
N ILE A 15 -5.94 17.19 -6.97
CA ILE A 15 -5.34 15.90 -7.32
C ILE A 15 -3.95 15.77 -6.70
N ILE A 16 -3.72 14.66 -6.01
CA ILE A 16 -2.45 14.32 -5.38
C ILE A 16 -1.71 13.34 -6.31
N PRO A 17 -0.59 13.75 -6.95
CA PRO A 17 0.14 12.87 -7.87
C PRO A 17 0.94 11.82 -7.11
N PHE A 18 0.77 10.55 -7.46
CA PHE A 18 1.58 9.44 -6.97
C PHE A 18 2.66 9.07 -8.00
N GLN A 19 3.92 9.08 -7.58
CA GLN A 19 5.06 8.73 -8.44
C GLN A 19 5.72 7.43 -7.98
N LEU A 20 5.70 6.41 -8.80
CA LEU A 20 6.32 5.09 -8.56
C LEU A 20 7.87 5.09 -8.73
N ASN A 21 8.54 6.20 -8.48
CA ASN A 21 9.97 6.35 -8.78
C ASN A 21 10.90 5.83 -7.68
N ASN A 22 10.39 5.54 -6.48
CA ASN A 22 11.20 5.17 -5.33
C ASN A 22 10.90 3.74 -4.88
N ALA A 23 11.83 2.84 -5.16
CA ALA A 23 11.75 1.41 -4.88
C ALA A 23 11.63 1.03 -3.37
N ASN A 24 11.78 1.99 -2.45
CA ASN A 24 11.80 1.74 -1.00
C ASN A 24 10.76 2.55 -0.23
N LYS A 25 9.67 2.99 -0.88
CA LYS A 25 8.63 3.79 -0.25
C LYS A 25 7.27 3.18 -0.48
N GLY A 26 6.52 3.02 0.60
CA GLY A 26 5.11 2.63 0.56
C GLY A 26 4.19 3.80 0.22
N PHE A 27 2.91 3.52 0.05
CA PHE A 27 1.89 4.54 -0.27
C PHE A 27 1.76 5.61 0.82
N HIS A 28 1.94 5.24 2.10
CA HIS A 28 1.93 6.20 3.19
C HIS A 28 3.13 7.14 3.13
N ASP A 29 4.34 6.61 2.90
CA ASP A 29 5.57 7.41 2.85
C ASP A 29 5.51 8.44 1.73
N TRP A 30 4.96 8.03 0.58
CA TRP A 30 4.73 8.94 -0.54
C TRP A 30 3.73 10.06 -0.18
N LEU A 31 2.62 9.75 0.49
CA LEU A 31 1.65 10.77 0.89
C LEU A 31 2.28 11.74 1.89
N TYR A 32 3.07 11.23 2.84
CA TYR A 32 3.80 12.02 3.84
C TYR A 32 4.78 13.01 3.19
N GLU A 33 5.47 12.62 2.11
CA GLU A 33 6.36 13.52 1.37
C GLU A 33 5.62 14.61 0.60
N SER A 34 4.35 14.39 0.30
CA SER A 34 3.53 15.37 -0.41
C SER A 34 3.00 16.50 0.47
N SER A 35 2.98 16.32 1.80
CA SER A 35 2.43 17.28 2.77
C SER A 35 2.86 16.96 4.20
N ASP A 36 3.09 18.00 4.99
CA ASP A 36 3.36 17.91 6.45
C ASP A 36 2.09 17.54 7.26
N ASP A 37 0.90 17.65 6.67
CA ASP A 37 -0.39 17.39 7.33
C ASP A 37 -0.87 15.93 7.13
N VAL A 38 0.03 14.97 7.09
CA VAL A 38 -0.29 13.54 6.95
C VAL A 38 -0.21 12.83 8.29
N GLU A 39 -1.24 12.07 8.60
CA GLU A 39 -1.34 11.23 9.80
C GLU A 39 -1.54 9.77 9.39
N LEU A 40 -0.86 8.84 10.05
CA LEU A 40 -1.12 7.42 9.96
C LEU A 40 -1.86 6.94 11.22
N LYS A 41 -2.98 6.26 11.02
CA LYS A 41 -3.72 5.55 12.08
C LYS A 41 -3.59 4.06 11.88
N GLU A 42 -3.11 3.36 12.90
CA GLU A 42 -3.26 1.92 13.01
C GLU A 42 -4.69 1.62 13.49
N LEU A 43 -5.44 0.86 12.71
CA LEU A 43 -6.84 0.54 13.02
C LEU A 43 -6.98 -0.78 13.77
N SER A 44 -6.24 -1.80 13.35
CA SER A 44 -6.23 -3.10 14.02
C SER A 44 -5.00 -3.93 13.65
N PHE A 45 -4.72 -4.88 14.54
CA PHE A 45 -3.71 -5.91 14.38
C PHE A 45 -4.37 -7.25 14.76
N GLU A 46 -4.59 -8.13 13.78
CA GLU A 46 -5.41 -9.33 13.95
C GLU A 46 -4.70 -10.58 13.43
N ARG A 47 -4.81 -11.69 14.14
CA ARG A 47 -4.38 -13.00 13.65
C ARG A 47 -5.52 -13.68 12.92
N LEU A 48 -5.25 -14.13 11.69
CA LEU A 48 -6.19 -14.87 10.85
C LEU A 48 -5.68 -16.30 10.61
N GLU A 49 -6.43 -17.30 11.04
CA GLU A 49 -6.06 -18.71 10.87
C GLU A 49 -6.19 -19.19 9.41
N ASN A 50 -7.15 -18.63 8.68
CA ASN A 50 -7.45 -19.03 7.31
C ASN A 50 -7.67 -17.79 6.46
N TYR A 51 -6.62 -17.35 5.79
CA TYR A 51 -6.72 -16.25 4.84
C TYR A 51 -7.05 -16.75 3.44
N LYS A 52 -8.12 -16.17 2.85
CA LYS A 52 -8.50 -16.42 1.45
C LYS A 52 -8.51 -15.09 0.70
N SER A 53 -7.47 -14.88 -0.11
CA SER A 53 -7.42 -13.73 -1.00
C SER A 53 -8.32 -13.90 -2.22
N LYS A 54 -8.80 -12.79 -2.75
CA LYS A 54 -9.43 -12.68 -4.07
C LYS A 54 -8.46 -12.98 -5.22
N TYR A 55 -7.16 -12.84 -4.95
CA TYR A 55 -6.08 -12.97 -5.92
C TYR A 55 -5.35 -14.30 -5.70
N PRO A 56 -4.78 -14.88 -6.77
CA PRO A 56 -3.98 -16.09 -6.63
C PRO A 56 -2.77 -15.78 -5.73
N LEU A 57 -2.70 -16.49 -4.61
CA LEU A 57 -1.59 -16.44 -3.67
C LEU A 57 -0.74 -17.69 -3.81
N PRO A 58 0.55 -17.63 -3.50
CA PRO A 58 1.35 -18.82 -3.26
C PRO A 58 0.69 -19.74 -2.24
N LEU A 59 0.92 -21.06 -2.40
CA LEU A 59 0.30 -22.07 -1.53
C LEU A 59 0.61 -21.85 -0.05
N GLU A 60 1.80 -21.33 0.24
CA GLU A 60 2.25 -20.99 1.60
C GLU A 60 1.32 -19.99 2.26
N PHE A 61 0.87 -18.97 1.53
CA PHE A 61 -0.07 -17.97 2.04
C PHE A 61 -1.49 -18.52 2.19
N ALA A 62 -1.92 -19.32 1.21
CA ALA A 62 -3.29 -19.80 1.16
C ALA A 62 -3.66 -20.73 2.34
N ASN A 63 -2.67 -21.39 2.95
CA ASN A 63 -2.85 -22.41 3.97
C ASN A 63 -2.17 -22.11 5.32
N SER A 64 -1.63 -20.90 5.47
CA SER A 64 -0.90 -20.51 6.68
C SER A 64 -1.64 -19.42 7.45
N PRO A 65 -1.48 -19.39 8.79
CA PRO A 65 -1.92 -18.24 9.56
C PRO A 65 -1.17 -16.97 9.11
N VAL A 66 -1.90 -15.87 9.09
CA VAL A 66 -1.35 -14.55 8.76
C VAL A 66 -1.74 -13.53 9.82
N MET A 67 -0.84 -12.57 10.03
CA MET A 67 -1.17 -11.35 10.75
C MET A 67 -1.69 -10.32 9.76
N LEU A 68 -2.85 -9.77 10.05
CA LEU A 68 -3.47 -8.68 9.31
C LEU A 68 -3.25 -7.38 10.06
N ILE A 69 -2.60 -6.44 9.42
CA ILE A 69 -2.44 -5.08 9.91
C ILE A 69 -3.29 -4.17 9.03
N LYS A 70 -4.16 -3.38 9.66
CA LYS A 70 -4.99 -2.39 8.98
C LYS A 70 -4.54 -1.00 9.35
N ARG A 71 -4.24 -0.19 8.33
CA ARG A 71 -3.75 1.17 8.52
C ARG A 71 -4.51 2.15 7.65
N LEU A 72 -4.64 3.39 8.12
CA LEU A 72 -5.34 4.46 7.42
C LEU A 72 -4.47 5.70 7.38
N SER A 73 -4.13 6.17 6.18
CA SER A 73 -3.47 7.46 6.00
C SER A 73 -4.50 8.56 5.77
N LEU A 74 -4.38 9.61 6.54
CA LEU A 74 -5.18 10.82 6.43
C LEU A 74 -4.32 11.97 5.92
N LEU A 75 -4.90 12.82 5.09
CA LEU A 75 -4.34 14.10 4.71
C LEU A 75 -5.27 15.22 5.19
N LYS A 76 -4.76 16.13 6.01
CA LYS A 76 -5.57 17.20 6.63
C LYS A 76 -6.82 16.65 7.34
N GLY A 77 -6.65 15.53 8.06
CA GLY A 77 -7.71 14.84 8.77
C GLY A 77 -8.71 14.06 7.90
N GLN A 78 -8.57 14.06 6.57
CA GLN A 78 -9.44 13.33 5.64
C GLN A 78 -8.81 11.99 5.24
N PRO A 79 -9.56 10.87 5.29
CA PRO A 79 -9.11 9.58 4.78
C PRO A 79 -8.70 9.65 3.32
N LYS A 80 -7.53 9.09 2.99
CA LYS A 80 -7.00 9.08 1.61
C LYS A 80 -6.58 7.69 1.16
N ILE A 81 -5.91 6.93 2.02
CA ILE A 81 -5.37 5.61 1.70
C ILE A 81 -5.70 4.66 2.84
N TYR A 82 -6.39 3.56 2.54
CA TYR A 82 -6.60 2.46 3.47
C TYR A 82 -5.78 1.25 3.03
N MET A 83 -5.08 0.62 3.97
CA MET A 83 -4.17 -0.48 3.70
C MET A 83 -4.51 -1.70 4.57
N GLU A 84 -4.51 -2.86 3.94
CA GLU A 84 -4.60 -4.18 4.58
C GLU A 84 -3.34 -4.96 4.23
N GLU A 85 -2.52 -5.25 5.22
CA GLU A 85 -1.23 -5.91 5.08
C GLU A 85 -1.27 -7.28 5.74
N TYR A 86 -1.11 -8.32 4.95
CA TYR A 86 -1.14 -9.72 5.36
C TYR A 86 0.27 -10.28 5.39
N ILE A 87 0.74 -10.62 6.58
CA ILE A 87 2.10 -11.09 6.82
C ILE A 87 2.03 -12.53 7.32
N LEU A 88 2.83 -13.42 6.73
CA LEU A 88 2.92 -14.80 7.22
C LEU A 88 3.37 -14.81 8.68
N GLU A 89 2.58 -15.45 9.55
CA GLU A 89 2.90 -15.53 10.97
C GLU A 89 4.27 -16.20 11.22
N SER A 90 4.62 -17.17 10.39
CA SER A 90 5.89 -17.92 10.50
C SER A 90 7.15 -17.08 10.33
N VAL A 91 7.04 -15.84 9.82
CA VAL A 91 8.19 -14.92 9.66
C VAL A 91 8.21 -13.80 10.70
N ILE A 92 7.22 -13.73 11.60
CA ILE A 92 7.09 -12.68 12.60
C ILE A 92 7.84 -13.07 13.87
N ASN A 93 8.62 -12.12 14.42
CA ASN A 93 9.20 -12.21 15.74
C ASN A 93 8.26 -11.54 16.74
N GLU A 94 7.63 -12.31 17.63
CA GLU A 94 6.58 -11.82 18.56
C GLU A 94 7.05 -10.69 19.50
N GLU A 95 8.36 -10.60 19.78
CA GLU A 95 8.94 -9.59 20.68
C GLU A 95 8.87 -8.17 20.10
N ASP A 96 8.64 -8.02 18.78
CA ASP A 96 8.77 -6.75 18.05
C ASP A 96 7.45 -6.07 17.68
N LEU A 97 6.33 -6.52 18.26
CA LEU A 97 5.00 -5.98 17.92
C LEU A 97 4.63 -4.66 18.64
N ASN A 98 5.50 -4.18 19.53
CA ASN A 98 5.30 -2.90 20.21
C ASN A 98 5.83 -1.75 19.33
N GLU A 99 5.04 -0.66 19.22
CA GLU A 99 5.41 0.55 18.47
C GLU A 99 5.75 0.26 16.99
N LEU A 100 4.72 -0.08 16.20
CA LEU A 100 4.90 -0.39 14.78
C LEU A 100 5.35 0.85 13.99
N PRO A 101 6.38 0.74 13.13
CA PRO A 101 6.79 1.82 12.25
C PRO A 101 5.69 2.22 11.26
N SER A 102 5.69 3.49 10.86
CA SER A 102 4.75 4.01 9.86
C SER A 102 5.03 3.48 8.45
N SER A 103 6.30 3.35 8.09
CA SER A 103 6.71 2.75 6.81
C SER A 103 6.49 1.25 6.80
N LEU A 104 5.87 0.72 5.72
CA LEU A 104 5.74 -0.73 5.52
C LEU A 104 7.10 -1.43 5.48
N TYR A 105 8.09 -0.81 4.84
CA TYR A 105 9.43 -1.39 4.69
C TYR A 105 10.15 -1.53 6.03
N ASP A 106 10.06 -0.51 6.88
CA ASP A 106 10.62 -0.53 8.23
C ASP A 106 9.85 -1.47 9.17
N LEU A 107 8.51 -1.49 9.03
CA LEU A 107 7.66 -2.44 9.72
C LEU A 107 8.09 -3.88 9.43
N VAL A 108 8.22 -4.23 8.15
CA VAL A 108 8.63 -5.57 7.73
C VAL A 108 10.01 -5.91 8.27
N LEU A 109 10.97 -5.00 8.13
CA LEU A 109 12.32 -5.21 8.67
C LEU A 109 12.29 -5.44 10.19
N LYS A 110 11.50 -4.65 10.92
CA LYS A 110 11.37 -4.78 12.38
C LYS A 110 10.80 -6.13 12.78
N ILE A 111 9.64 -6.51 12.22
CA ILE A 111 8.89 -7.68 12.69
C ILE A 111 9.38 -9.02 12.11
N THR A 112 10.09 -9.00 10.97
CA THR A 112 10.58 -10.22 10.31
C THR A 112 12.10 -10.35 10.28
N GLY A 113 12.83 -9.28 10.57
CA GLY A 113 14.28 -9.20 10.34
C GLY A 113 14.68 -9.24 8.85
N GLN A 114 13.73 -9.15 7.93
CA GLN A 114 13.95 -9.28 6.49
C GLN A 114 13.65 -7.96 5.77
N ARG A 115 14.39 -7.69 4.69
CA ARG A 115 14.14 -6.53 3.83
C ARG A 115 13.31 -6.92 2.62
N ILE A 116 12.36 -6.07 2.25
CA ILE A 116 11.70 -6.15 0.95
C ILE A 116 12.74 -5.80 -0.13
N GLN A 117 12.93 -6.71 -1.09
CA GLN A 117 13.86 -6.53 -2.21
C GLN A 117 13.13 -5.92 -3.41
N TYR A 118 11.94 -6.40 -3.70
CA TYR A 118 11.08 -5.88 -4.75
C TYR A 118 9.61 -6.13 -4.45
N THR A 119 8.77 -5.36 -5.10
CA THR A 119 7.31 -5.44 -5.01
C THR A 119 6.72 -5.56 -6.41
N LEU A 120 5.76 -6.46 -6.57
CA LEU A 120 4.90 -6.53 -7.74
C LEU A 120 3.56 -5.89 -7.42
N SER A 121 3.23 -4.79 -8.07
CA SER A 121 1.98 -4.06 -7.85
C SER A 121 1.03 -4.21 -9.03
N ARG A 122 -0.24 -4.56 -8.75
CA ARG A 122 -1.33 -4.61 -9.73
C ARG A 122 -2.36 -3.56 -9.40
N PHE A 123 -2.56 -2.62 -10.31
CA PHE A 123 -3.56 -1.57 -10.22
C PHE A 123 -4.88 -2.04 -10.81
N LEU A 124 -5.93 -1.98 -10.03
CA LEU A 124 -7.25 -2.53 -10.36
C LEU A 124 -8.34 -1.50 -10.06
N PRO A 125 -9.18 -1.14 -11.04
CA PRO A 125 -10.42 -0.43 -10.73
C PRO A 125 -11.37 -1.41 -10.04
N ILE A 126 -11.77 -1.12 -8.81
CA ILE A 126 -12.63 -2.00 -8.00
C ILE A 126 -13.80 -1.22 -7.41
N LEU A 127 -14.96 -1.87 -7.31
CA LEU A 127 -16.02 -1.38 -6.45
C LEU A 127 -15.60 -1.60 -4.99
N PRO A 128 -15.56 -0.55 -4.17
CA PRO A 128 -15.07 -0.67 -2.81
C PRO A 128 -15.98 -1.59 -1.99
N PRO A 129 -15.40 -2.54 -1.22
CA PRO A 129 -16.16 -3.27 -0.21
C PRO A 129 -16.82 -2.31 0.79
N LYS A 130 -17.95 -2.72 1.39
CA LYS A 130 -18.69 -1.84 2.31
C LYS A 130 -17.84 -1.28 3.46
N HIS A 131 -16.96 -2.10 4.04
CA HIS A 131 -16.08 -1.65 5.12
C HIS A 131 -15.06 -0.64 4.63
N VAL A 132 -14.53 -0.81 3.41
CA VAL A 132 -13.59 0.14 2.78
C VAL A 132 -14.29 1.49 2.54
N SER A 133 -15.51 1.46 1.98
CA SER A 133 -16.30 2.68 1.76
C SER A 133 -16.55 3.45 3.05
N ALA A 134 -16.85 2.74 4.14
CA ALA A 134 -17.07 3.36 5.45
C ALA A 134 -15.77 3.96 6.04
N ILE A 135 -14.64 3.25 5.94
CA ILE A 135 -13.34 3.70 6.46
C ILE A 135 -12.85 4.92 5.68
N LEU A 136 -12.92 4.86 4.35
CA LEU A 136 -12.50 5.96 3.46
C LEU A 136 -13.55 7.09 3.39
N GLN A 137 -14.71 6.94 4.03
CA GLN A 137 -15.80 7.94 4.03
C GLN A 137 -16.21 8.36 2.61
N LEU A 138 -16.32 7.38 1.69
CA LEU A 138 -16.64 7.64 0.29
C LEU A 138 -18.07 8.16 0.16
N GLU A 139 -18.24 9.30 -0.52
CA GLU A 139 -19.57 9.90 -0.80
C GLU A 139 -20.46 8.98 -1.66
N ASP A 140 -19.85 8.25 -2.58
CA ASP A 140 -20.54 7.36 -3.50
C ASP A 140 -19.81 6.01 -3.64
N SER A 141 -20.29 5.02 -2.91
CA SER A 141 -19.72 3.67 -2.92
C SER A 141 -20.06 2.86 -4.18
N SER A 142 -20.89 3.40 -5.10
CA SER A 142 -21.20 2.77 -6.38
C SER A 142 -20.14 3.07 -7.47
N LYS A 143 -19.26 4.04 -7.21
CA LYS A 143 -18.16 4.37 -8.11
C LYS A 143 -16.93 3.51 -7.81
N PRO A 144 -16.21 3.04 -8.84
CA PRO A 144 -14.95 2.34 -8.63
C PRO A 144 -13.90 3.29 -8.06
N ILE A 145 -13.03 2.72 -7.21
CA ILE A 145 -11.81 3.34 -6.70
C ILE A 145 -10.60 2.56 -7.21
N TRP A 146 -9.41 3.11 -7.07
CA TRP A 146 -8.19 2.34 -7.31
C TRP A 146 -7.91 1.42 -6.13
N GLY A 147 -7.81 0.12 -6.43
CA GLY A 147 -7.22 -0.89 -5.56
C GLY A 147 -5.84 -1.26 -6.09
N VAL A 148 -4.86 -1.40 -5.20
CA VAL A 148 -3.53 -1.88 -5.57
C VAL A 148 -3.24 -3.14 -4.77
N ALA A 149 -3.12 -4.26 -5.48
CA ALA A 149 -2.69 -5.51 -4.88
C ALA A 149 -1.17 -5.63 -5.02
N GLU A 150 -0.47 -5.80 -3.91
CA GLU A 150 0.99 -5.85 -3.87
C GLU A 150 1.49 -7.18 -3.31
N GLU A 151 2.51 -7.70 -3.96
CA GLU A 151 3.26 -8.89 -3.56
C GLU A 151 4.68 -8.45 -3.24
N HIS A 152 5.11 -8.61 -1.98
CA HIS A 152 6.42 -8.18 -1.52
C HIS A 152 7.35 -9.37 -1.31
N TYR A 153 8.54 -9.28 -1.88
CA TYR A 153 9.52 -10.35 -1.90
C TYR A 153 10.82 -9.93 -1.22
N ASN A 154 11.43 -10.84 -0.47
CA ASN A 154 12.74 -10.65 0.16
C ASN A 154 13.90 -10.92 -0.81
N MET A 155 15.15 -10.77 -0.33
CA MET A 155 16.37 -11.03 -1.11
C MET A 155 16.55 -12.49 -1.56
N ARG A 156 15.80 -13.42 -0.97
CA ARG A 156 15.79 -14.85 -1.35
C ARG A 156 14.66 -15.18 -2.32
N ASN A 157 13.99 -14.16 -2.85
CA ASN A 157 12.81 -14.30 -3.72
C ASN A 157 11.64 -15.04 -3.04
N GLN A 158 11.54 -14.94 -1.72
CA GLN A 158 10.44 -15.50 -0.96
C GLN A 158 9.36 -14.41 -0.80
N TYR A 159 8.11 -14.79 -1.05
CA TYR A 159 6.96 -13.94 -0.80
C TYR A 159 6.72 -13.82 0.70
N ILE A 160 6.75 -12.63 1.23
CA ILE A 160 6.67 -12.40 2.68
C ILE A 160 5.44 -11.60 3.11
N ILE A 161 4.92 -10.72 2.24
CA ILE A 161 3.74 -9.91 2.53
C ILE A 161 2.86 -9.81 1.29
N HIS A 162 1.56 -9.86 1.52
CA HIS A 162 0.54 -9.42 0.59
C HIS A 162 -0.12 -8.15 1.11
N SER A 163 -0.20 -7.12 0.28
CA SER A 163 -0.91 -5.89 0.66
C SER A 163 -2.06 -5.62 -0.30
N MET A 164 -3.14 -5.08 0.25
CA MET A 164 -4.23 -4.50 -0.51
C MET A 164 -4.40 -3.04 -0.11
N VAL A 165 -4.13 -2.16 -1.03
CA VAL A 165 -4.20 -0.71 -0.83
C VAL A 165 -5.42 -0.17 -1.57
N TYR A 166 -6.20 0.66 -0.89
CA TYR A 166 -7.40 1.31 -1.43
C TYR A 166 -7.19 2.82 -1.43
N LEU A 167 -7.32 3.44 -2.59
CA LEU A 167 -7.03 4.86 -2.79
C LEU A 167 -8.33 5.62 -3.05
N CYS A 168 -8.51 6.77 -2.40
CA CYS A 168 -9.59 7.68 -2.73
C CYS A 168 -9.47 8.21 -4.17
N ASN A 169 -10.60 8.61 -4.78
CA ASN A 169 -10.67 9.01 -6.17
C ASN A 169 -9.94 10.32 -6.52
N ASP A 170 -9.55 11.09 -5.52
CA ASP A 170 -8.77 12.33 -5.67
C ASP A 170 -7.25 12.09 -5.68
N ILE A 171 -6.82 10.82 -5.66
CA ILE A 171 -5.42 10.44 -5.84
C ILE A 171 -5.18 10.14 -7.32
N ASP A 172 -4.29 10.90 -7.95
CA ASP A 172 -3.83 10.67 -9.33
C ASP A 172 -2.57 9.80 -9.34
N ILE A 173 -2.60 8.69 -10.07
CA ILE A 173 -1.48 7.76 -10.15
C ILE A 173 -0.69 8.05 -11.42
N GLN A 174 0.54 8.54 -11.28
CA GLN A 174 1.45 8.79 -12.38
C GLN A 174 2.60 7.78 -12.38
N ILE A 175 2.75 7.06 -13.49
CA ILE A 175 3.85 6.09 -13.68
C ILE A 175 4.86 6.71 -14.65
N GLY A 176 6.05 7.05 -14.13
CA GLY A 176 7.17 7.52 -14.94
C GLY A 176 8.05 6.35 -15.37
N ILE A 177 8.32 6.21 -16.68
CA ILE A 177 9.27 5.23 -17.21
C ILE A 177 10.50 5.98 -17.69
N MET A 178 11.63 5.77 -17.01
CA MET A 178 12.92 6.30 -17.45
C MET A 178 13.56 5.30 -18.41
N ARG A 179 13.80 5.71 -19.65
CA ARG A 179 14.59 4.91 -20.61
C ARG A 179 16.03 5.34 -20.50
N THR A 180 16.90 4.43 -20.07
CA THR A 180 18.36 4.57 -20.17
C THR A 180 18.77 4.10 -21.56
N GLU A 181 19.54 4.95 -22.27
CA GLU A 181 20.19 4.58 -23.54
C GLU A 181 21.32 3.57 -23.29
#